data_02a91d7020b68f9aca4ef8737b31886a
#
_entry.id   02a91d7020b68f9aca4ef8737b31886a
#
_cell.length_a   1.000
_cell.length_b   1.000
_cell.length_c   1.000
_cell.angle_alpha   90.00
_cell.angle_beta   90.00
_cell.angle_gamma   90.00
#
_symmetry.space_group_name_H-M   'P 1'
#
loop_
_entity.id
_entity.type
_entity.pdbx_description
1 polymer ?
#
loop_
_entity_poly.entity_id
_entity_poly.type
_entity_poly.pdbx_seq_one_letter_code
_entity_poly.pdbx_strand_id
1 'polypeptide(L)'
;MALKMILTGDVNLMNVTDPLVPFALVRDEFRGADIVFSNLECCLCRPPAAHSLDDEGFFADPAVAGEALKSAGIEAVGIANNVNYGEAAIMASIARLDELGIAHTGAGANRELARTPAVVERSSTRGRRITVRDSRFENHEP
;
A
#
# COMPACT_ATOMS: atom_id res chain seq x y z
N MET A 1 18.94 12.28 16.63
CA MET A 1 18.97 11.10 15.73
C MET A 1 18.33 11.46 14.41
N ALA A 2 18.88 11.00 13.29
CA ALA A 2 18.25 11.10 11.98
C ALA A 2 17.12 10.08 11.90
N LEU A 3 16.03 10.41 11.17
CA LEU A 3 14.94 9.50 10.89
C LEU A 3 15.33 8.64 9.68
N LYS A 4 15.16 7.32 9.79
CA LYS A 4 15.40 6.36 8.70
C LYS A 4 14.09 6.00 8.04
N MET A 5 13.93 6.37 6.77
CA MET A 5 12.79 5.97 5.93
C MET A 5 13.28 5.04 4.84
N ILE A 6 12.56 3.95 4.60
CA ILE A 6 12.76 3.06 3.46
C ILE A 6 11.63 3.27 2.47
N LEU A 7 12.01 3.54 1.22
CA LEU A 7 11.10 3.58 0.08
C LEU A 7 11.39 2.35 -0.78
N THR A 8 10.35 1.56 -1.04
CA THR A 8 10.48 0.42 -1.96
C THR A 8 9.80 0.74 -3.30
N GLY A 9 10.03 -0.10 -4.28
CA GLY A 9 9.29 -0.11 -5.53
C GLY A 9 7.94 -0.83 -5.38
N ASP A 10 7.53 -1.46 -6.50
CA ASP A 10 6.25 -2.14 -6.65
C ASP A 10 6.20 -3.40 -5.79
N VAL A 11 5.14 -3.50 -5.01
CA VAL A 11 4.80 -4.67 -4.21
C VAL A 11 3.56 -5.31 -4.80
N ASN A 12 3.74 -6.46 -5.45
CA ASN A 12 2.66 -7.28 -5.97
C ASN A 12 2.56 -8.57 -5.15
N LEU A 13 1.42 -8.79 -4.53
CA LEU A 13 1.15 -9.94 -3.66
C LEU A 13 0.16 -10.94 -4.31
N MET A 14 -0.05 -10.85 -5.61
CA MET A 14 -0.85 -11.79 -6.37
C MET A 14 -0.28 -13.22 -6.23
N ASN A 15 -1.14 -14.19 -6.05
CA ASN A 15 -0.79 -15.62 -5.87
C ASN A 15 0.07 -15.94 -4.64
N VAL A 16 0.27 -15.01 -3.73
CA VAL A 16 0.91 -15.28 -2.44
C VAL A 16 -0.05 -16.08 -1.57
N THR A 17 0.42 -17.22 -1.06
CA THR A 17 -0.34 -18.12 -0.17
C THR A 17 0.22 -18.18 1.24
N ASP A 18 1.52 -17.87 1.40
CA ASP A 18 2.18 -17.76 2.70
C ASP A 18 2.64 -16.30 2.91
N PRO A 19 2.04 -15.58 3.86
CA PRO A 19 2.32 -14.17 4.09
C PRO A 19 3.75 -13.88 4.58
N LEU A 20 4.47 -14.88 5.05
CA LEU A 20 5.83 -14.69 5.57
C LEU A 20 6.90 -14.74 4.49
N VAL A 21 6.57 -15.26 3.30
CA VAL A 21 7.54 -15.49 2.21
C VAL A 21 7.94 -14.21 1.47
N PRO A 22 7.02 -13.31 1.05
CA PRO A 22 7.35 -12.21 0.13
C PRO A 22 8.49 -11.30 0.62
N PHE A 23 8.56 -11.07 1.91
CA PHE A 23 9.52 -10.15 2.51
C PHE A 23 10.59 -10.83 3.36
N ALA A 24 10.70 -12.16 3.30
CA ALA A 24 11.58 -12.93 4.18
C ALA A 24 13.04 -12.44 4.16
N LEU A 25 13.56 -12.06 2.99
CA LEU A 25 14.96 -11.66 2.82
C LEU A 25 15.23 -10.18 3.16
N VAL A 26 14.21 -9.35 3.25
CA VAL A 26 14.37 -7.88 3.47
C VAL A 26 13.74 -7.41 4.79
N ARG A 27 13.04 -8.29 5.48
CA ARG A 27 12.29 -7.97 6.70
C ARG A 27 13.14 -7.32 7.80
N ASP A 28 14.34 -7.80 7.98
CA ASP A 28 15.22 -7.28 9.05
C ASP A 28 15.70 -5.86 8.71
N GLU A 29 15.91 -5.54 7.42
CA GLU A 29 16.20 -4.18 6.96
C GLU A 29 15.01 -3.25 7.21
N PHE A 30 13.79 -3.72 6.93
CA PHE A 30 12.56 -2.95 7.16
C PHE A 30 12.35 -2.65 8.64
N ARG A 31 12.57 -3.63 9.52
CA ARG A 31 12.48 -3.45 10.98
C ARG A 31 13.47 -2.43 11.54
N GLY A 32 14.57 -2.19 10.84
CA GLY A 32 15.56 -1.19 11.21
C GLY A 32 15.21 0.23 10.76
N ALA A 33 14.04 0.45 10.12
CA ALA A 33 13.57 1.75 9.69
C ALA A 33 12.52 2.31 10.65
N ASP A 34 12.38 3.64 10.65
CA ASP A 34 11.31 4.34 11.36
C ASP A 34 10.01 4.29 10.56
N ILE A 35 10.09 4.26 9.23
CA ILE A 35 8.96 4.12 8.31
C ILE A 35 9.38 3.30 7.10
N VAL A 36 8.48 2.42 6.64
CA VAL A 36 8.57 1.74 5.34
C VAL A 36 7.37 2.14 4.50
N PHE A 37 7.64 2.71 3.33
CA PHE A 37 6.66 3.07 2.31
C PHE A 37 6.87 2.23 1.05
N SER A 38 5.78 1.74 0.45
CA SER A 38 5.82 0.91 -0.76
C SER A 38 4.79 1.39 -1.79
N ASN A 39 5.03 1.15 -3.08
CA ASN A 39 3.97 1.20 -4.08
C ASN A 39 3.22 -0.15 -4.04
N LEU A 40 1.94 -0.13 -3.68
CA LEU A 40 1.12 -1.34 -3.67
C LEU A 40 0.55 -1.57 -5.06
N GLU A 41 1.17 -2.47 -5.82
CA GLU A 41 0.81 -2.77 -7.20
C GLU A 41 -0.09 -4.01 -7.30
N CYS A 42 -1.09 -4.09 -6.44
CA CYS A 42 -2.18 -5.06 -6.51
C CYS A 42 -3.41 -4.56 -5.76
N CYS A 43 -4.57 -5.05 -6.16
CA CYS A 43 -5.81 -4.82 -5.42
C CYS A 43 -5.94 -5.82 -4.27
N LEU A 44 -6.26 -5.32 -3.07
CA LEU A 44 -6.50 -6.15 -1.88
C LEU A 44 -7.96 -6.63 -1.85
N CYS A 45 -8.36 -7.36 -2.89
CA CYS A 45 -9.67 -7.94 -3.00
C CYS A 45 -9.60 -9.22 -3.86
N ARG A 46 -10.64 -10.03 -3.76
CA ARG A 46 -10.76 -11.19 -4.65
C ARG A 46 -11.16 -10.71 -6.06
N PRO A 47 -10.66 -11.40 -7.11
CA PRO A 47 -11.07 -11.07 -8.47
C PRO A 47 -12.60 -11.25 -8.61
N PRO A 48 -13.25 -10.43 -9.47
CA PRO A 48 -14.65 -10.64 -9.82
C PRO A 48 -14.90 -12.05 -10.35
N ALA A 49 -16.11 -12.59 -10.16
CA ALA A 49 -16.46 -13.93 -10.62
C ALA A 49 -16.35 -14.14 -12.16
N ALA A 50 -16.47 -13.03 -12.91
CA ALA A 50 -16.30 -13.02 -14.36
C ALA A 50 -14.84 -12.82 -14.81
N HIS A 51 -13.90 -12.67 -13.88
CA HIS A 51 -12.49 -12.47 -14.21
C HIS A 51 -11.91 -13.78 -14.77
N SER A 52 -11.37 -13.72 -15.95
CA SER A 52 -10.64 -14.83 -16.56
C SER A 52 -9.21 -14.88 -16.02
N LEU A 53 -8.68 -16.07 -15.81
CA LEU A 53 -7.26 -16.25 -15.47
C LEU A 53 -6.33 -15.86 -16.64
N ASP A 54 -6.89 -15.75 -17.84
CA ASP A 54 -6.17 -15.27 -19.03
C ASP A 54 -6.10 -13.73 -19.09
N ASP A 55 -6.93 -13.05 -18.29
CA ASP A 55 -6.90 -11.60 -18.17
C ASP A 55 -5.86 -11.19 -17.14
N GLU A 56 -5.05 -10.20 -17.48
CA GLU A 56 -4.13 -9.59 -16.51
C GLU A 56 -4.92 -8.95 -15.37
N GLY A 57 -4.67 -9.41 -14.13
CA GLY A 57 -5.38 -8.91 -12.98
C GLY A 57 -4.61 -9.12 -11.69
N PHE A 58 -4.01 -8.05 -11.17
CA PHE A 58 -3.21 -8.11 -9.94
C PHE A 58 -4.12 -8.04 -8.72
N PHE A 59 -4.86 -9.11 -8.48
CA PHE A 59 -5.69 -9.29 -7.28
C PHE A 59 -4.95 -10.16 -6.27
N ALA A 60 -4.90 -9.72 -5.03
CA ALA A 60 -4.31 -10.46 -3.92
C ALA A 60 -5.38 -10.83 -2.89
N ASP A 61 -5.26 -12.00 -2.28
CA ASP A 61 -6.13 -12.37 -1.16
C ASP A 61 -5.96 -11.35 -0.03
N PRO A 62 -7.03 -10.64 0.38
CA PRO A 62 -6.93 -9.52 1.31
C PRO A 62 -6.43 -9.93 2.71
N ALA A 63 -6.65 -11.17 3.13
CA ALA A 63 -6.17 -11.66 4.42
C ALA A 63 -4.67 -11.93 4.37
N VAL A 64 -4.24 -12.71 3.37
CA VAL A 64 -2.83 -13.09 3.19
C VAL A 64 -1.97 -11.87 2.89
N ALA A 65 -2.41 -11.03 1.96
CA ALA A 65 -1.68 -9.81 1.59
C ALA A 65 -1.59 -8.82 2.77
N GLY A 66 -2.68 -8.66 3.51
CA GLY A 66 -2.69 -7.81 4.70
C GLY A 66 -1.69 -8.29 5.77
N GLU A 67 -1.64 -9.59 6.03
CA GLU A 67 -0.68 -10.17 6.96
C GLU A 67 0.76 -10.02 6.45
N ALA A 68 1.00 -10.20 5.15
CA ALA A 68 2.31 -9.99 4.55
C ALA A 68 2.83 -8.57 4.75
N LEU A 69 2.01 -7.55 4.44
CA LEU A 69 2.34 -6.14 4.63
C LEU A 69 2.64 -5.82 6.11
N LYS A 70 1.79 -6.29 7.02
CA LYS A 70 1.98 -6.08 8.48
C LYS A 70 3.22 -6.77 9.00
N SER A 71 3.47 -8.02 8.63
CA SER A 71 4.64 -8.78 9.07
C SER A 71 5.95 -8.18 8.58
N ALA A 72 5.92 -7.53 7.42
CA ALA A 72 7.07 -6.79 6.87
C ALA A 72 7.30 -5.43 7.55
N GLY A 73 6.31 -4.92 8.29
CA GLY A 73 6.39 -3.59 8.89
C GLY A 73 6.14 -2.46 7.88
N ILE A 74 5.42 -2.73 6.79
CA ILE A 74 5.00 -1.70 5.86
C ILE A 74 3.85 -0.90 6.50
N GLU A 75 4.02 0.40 6.59
CA GLU A 75 3.14 1.28 7.35
C GLU A 75 2.39 2.27 6.48
N ALA A 76 2.91 2.52 5.29
CA ALA A 76 2.25 3.39 4.33
C ALA A 76 2.45 2.86 2.91
N VAL A 77 1.44 3.03 2.07
CA VAL A 77 1.47 2.61 0.67
C VAL A 77 0.93 3.68 -0.27
N GLY A 78 1.52 3.76 -1.46
CA GLY A 78 0.93 4.42 -2.62
C GLY A 78 0.04 3.43 -3.36
N ILE A 79 -1.17 3.85 -3.74
CA ILE A 79 -2.12 3.04 -4.50
C ILE A 79 -2.55 3.71 -5.81
N ALA A 80 -1.85 4.76 -6.23
CA ALA A 80 -2.03 5.40 -7.53
C ALA A 80 -1.19 4.70 -8.59
N ASN A 81 -1.69 3.61 -9.13
CA ASN A 81 -1.01 2.85 -10.17
C ASN A 81 -2.00 2.37 -11.26
N ASN A 82 -1.48 1.73 -12.29
CA ASN A 82 -2.26 1.28 -13.46
C ASN A 82 -3.01 -0.05 -13.24
N VAL A 83 -2.83 -0.69 -12.10
CA VAL A 83 -3.48 -1.98 -11.76
C VAL A 83 -4.73 -1.82 -10.88
N ASN A 84 -5.34 -0.66 -10.91
CA ASN A 84 -6.61 -0.40 -10.24
C ASN A 84 -7.77 -0.80 -11.16
N TYR A 85 -8.43 -1.90 -10.85
CA TYR A 85 -9.47 -2.50 -11.67
C TYR A 85 -10.87 -2.00 -11.33
N GLY A 86 -11.05 -0.68 -11.40
CA GLY A 86 -12.32 -0.01 -11.18
C GLY A 86 -12.62 0.32 -9.72
N GLU A 87 -13.70 1.06 -9.53
CA GLU A 87 -14.11 1.64 -8.25
C GLU A 87 -14.22 0.60 -7.13
N ALA A 88 -14.89 -0.52 -7.40
CA ALA A 88 -15.12 -1.55 -6.38
C ALA A 88 -13.81 -2.14 -5.83
N ALA A 89 -12.84 -2.42 -6.70
CA ALA A 89 -11.54 -2.96 -6.30
C ALA A 89 -10.71 -1.92 -5.52
N ILE A 90 -10.75 -0.66 -5.95
CA ILE A 90 -10.08 0.45 -5.26
C ILE A 90 -10.66 0.63 -3.86
N MET A 91 -11.98 0.72 -3.72
CA MET A 91 -12.65 0.93 -2.44
C MET A 91 -12.47 -0.25 -1.49
N ALA A 92 -12.48 -1.49 -2.00
CA ALA A 92 -12.17 -2.67 -1.21
C ALA A 92 -10.74 -2.66 -0.68
N SER A 93 -9.78 -2.24 -1.51
CA SER A 93 -8.37 -2.12 -1.11
C SER A 93 -8.19 -1.04 -0.04
N ILE A 94 -8.83 0.12 -0.20
CA ILE A 94 -8.82 1.20 0.80
C ILE A 94 -9.39 0.70 2.12
N ALA A 95 -10.58 0.09 2.10
CA ALA A 95 -11.22 -0.44 3.31
C ALA A 95 -10.30 -1.45 4.03
N ARG A 96 -9.63 -2.31 3.27
CA ARG A 96 -8.70 -3.28 3.85
C ARG A 96 -7.47 -2.63 4.46
N LEU A 97 -6.89 -1.61 3.82
CA LEU A 97 -5.75 -0.85 4.37
C LEU A 97 -6.14 -0.11 5.65
N ASP A 98 -7.33 0.47 5.70
CA ASP A 98 -7.88 1.14 6.90
C ASP A 98 -8.03 0.15 8.07
N GLU A 99 -8.61 -1.03 7.82
CA GLU A 99 -8.72 -2.10 8.83
C GLU A 99 -7.36 -2.52 9.40
N LEU A 100 -6.33 -2.53 8.56
CA LEU A 100 -4.97 -2.90 8.93
C LEU A 100 -4.21 -1.77 9.64
N GLY A 101 -4.73 -0.54 9.59
CA GLY A 101 -4.05 0.65 10.06
C GLY A 101 -2.82 1.00 9.22
N ILE A 102 -2.83 0.65 7.93
CA ILE A 102 -1.79 1.01 6.96
C ILE A 102 -2.22 2.31 6.27
N ALA A 103 -1.44 3.36 6.43
CA ALA A 103 -1.71 4.63 5.78
C ALA A 103 -1.61 4.49 4.24
N HIS A 104 -2.47 5.16 3.50
CA HIS A 104 -2.47 5.07 2.05
C HIS A 104 -2.68 6.44 1.41
N THR A 105 -2.24 6.58 0.16
CA THR A 105 -2.41 7.78 -0.66
C THR A 105 -2.53 7.37 -2.13
N GLY A 106 -3.15 8.22 -2.93
CA GLY A 106 -3.18 8.04 -4.37
C GLY A 106 -4.50 7.52 -4.94
N ALA A 107 -5.47 7.14 -4.10
CA ALA A 107 -6.84 6.85 -4.51
C ALA A 107 -7.84 7.22 -3.41
N GLY A 108 -9.11 7.32 -3.75
CA GLY A 108 -10.18 7.67 -2.81
C GLY A 108 -11.53 7.70 -3.51
N ALA A 109 -12.61 7.86 -2.74
CA ALA A 109 -13.97 7.92 -3.25
C ALA A 109 -14.24 9.14 -4.17
N ASN A 110 -13.36 10.11 -4.15
CA ASN A 110 -13.39 11.28 -5.02
C ASN A 110 -11.98 11.86 -5.19
N ARG A 111 -11.84 12.85 -6.08
CA ARG A 111 -10.56 13.50 -6.40
C ARG A 111 -9.88 14.13 -5.18
N GLU A 112 -10.65 14.71 -4.27
CA GLU A 112 -10.11 15.35 -3.06
C GLU A 112 -9.50 14.32 -2.13
N LEU A 113 -10.21 13.22 -1.85
CA LEU A 113 -9.72 12.11 -1.04
C LEU A 113 -8.52 11.41 -1.68
N ALA A 114 -8.52 11.24 -3.01
CA ALA A 114 -7.39 10.64 -3.72
C ALA A 114 -6.09 11.47 -3.60
N ARG A 115 -6.20 12.79 -3.40
CA ARG A 115 -5.05 13.70 -3.20
C ARG A 115 -4.64 13.86 -1.74
N THR A 116 -5.40 13.27 -0.81
CA THR A 116 -5.07 13.34 0.60
C THR A 116 -3.74 12.61 0.87
N PRO A 117 -2.76 13.28 1.51
CA PRO A 117 -1.49 12.64 1.81
C PRO A 117 -1.65 11.56 2.89
N ALA A 118 -0.90 10.49 2.78
CA ALA A 118 -0.72 9.56 3.89
C ALA A 118 0.10 10.24 5.00
N VAL A 119 -0.39 10.17 6.23
CA VAL A 119 0.29 10.74 7.39
C VAL A 119 0.62 9.62 8.37
N VAL A 120 1.90 9.43 8.62
CA VAL A 120 2.40 8.49 9.62
C VAL A 120 3.00 9.27 10.77
N GLU A 121 2.46 9.07 11.97
CA GLU A 121 2.98 9.70 13.16
C GLU A 121 3.93 8.74 13.89
N ARG A 122 5.15 9.21 14.13
CA ARG A 122 6.12 8.50 14.93
C ARG A 122 6.43 9.29 16.20
N SER A 123 6.23 8.66 17.33
CA SER A 123 6.68 9.16 18.63
C SER A 123 8.18 8.98 18.73
N SER A 124 8.95 9.92 18.16
CA SER A 124 10.29 10.14 18.69
C SER A 124 10.17 10.99 19.96
N THR A 125 11.18 10.96 20.81
CA THR A 125 11.29 11.86 21.97
C THR A 125 11.15 13.36 21.63
N ARG A 126 10.90 13.71 20.36
CA ARG A 126 10.68 15.05 19.83
C ARG A 126 9.40 15.22 19.00
N GLY A 127 8.45 14.26 19.03
CA GLY A 127 7.13 14.39 18.40
C GLY A 127 7.18 14.67 16.89
N ARG A 128 8.01 13.94 16.14
CA ARG A 128 8.11 14.15 14.68
C ARG A 128 6.94 13.51 13.96
N ARG A 129 6.31 14.28 13.07
CA ARG A 129 5.27 13.85 12.16
C ARG A 129 5.85 13.75 10.75
N ILE A 130 5.54 12.67 10.03
CA ILE A 130 5.93 12.46 8.65
C ILE A 130 4.66 12.44 7.80
N THR A 131 4.71 13.17 6.70
CA THR A 131 3.64 13.20 5.70
C THR A 131 4.21 12.67 4.39
N VAL A 132 3.55 11.65 3.84
CA VAL A 132 3.87 11.08 2.53
C VAL A 132 2.80 11.52 1.54
N ARG A 133 3.21 12.05 0.39
CA ARG A 133 2.32 12.36 -0.73
C ARG A 133 2.72 11.56 -1.95
N ASP A 134 1.73 11.10 -2.69
CA ASP A 134 1.96 10.58 -4.04
C ASP A 134 1.90 11.75 -5.03
N SER A 135 3.04 12.06 -5.67
CA SER A 135 3.18 13.20 -6.58
C SER A 135 2.56 12.95 -7.98
N ARG A 136 2.10 11.75 -8.28
CA ARG A 136 1.54 11.42 -9.60
C ARG A 136 0.28 12.20 -9.96
N PHE A 137 -0.37 12.84 -8.99
CA PHE A 137 -1.55 13.67 -9.20
C PHE A 137 -1.27 15.18 -9.31
N GLU A 138 -0.03 15.64 -9.15
CA GLU A 138 0.27 17.07 -9.18
C GLU A 138 0.36 17.67 -10.60
N ASN A 139 0.48 16.83 -11.66
CA ASN A 139 0.84 17.28 -13.01
C ASN A 139 -0.25 17.10 -14.08
N HIS A 140 -1.50 16.84 -13.72
CA HIS A 140 -2.59 16.75 -14.70
C HIS A 140 -3.69 17.77 -14.36
N GLU A 141 -3.37 19.05 -14.52
CA GLU A 141 -4.39 20.04 -14.86
C GLU A 141 -4.56 20.07 -16.38
N PRO A 142 -5.82 20.06 -16.88
CA PRO A 142 -6.08 20.12 -18.32
C PRO A 142 -5.68 21.47 -18.93
#